data_10da7d5c0b0f4425c813bdbf67def206
#
_entry.id   10da7d5c0b0f4425c813bdbf67def206
#
_cell.length_a   1.000
_cell.length_b   1.000
_cell.length_c   1.000
_cell.angle_alpha   90.00
_cell.angle_beta   90.00
_cell.angle_gamma   90.00
#
_symmetry.space_group_name_H-M   'P 1'
#
loop_
_entity.id
_entity.type
_entity.pdbx_description
1 polymer ?
#
loop_
_entity_poly.entity_id
_entity_poly.type
_entity_poly.pdbx_seq_one_letter_code
_entity_poly.pdbx_strand_id
1 'polypeptide(L)'
;MNTVKLIGNVGNNPNIRTFEKSKLASFSLATKETFENQNQEEITNTQWHNIVAWGKVAEQCEELIAKGKFISIEGKLQTRNYLNKENRKVYITEVLATKVEEVATQSKTKTFFL
;
A
#
# COMPACT_ATOMS: atom_id res chain seq x y z
N MET A 1 -9.75 -3.10 -17.69
CA MET A 1 -9.69 -2.23 -16.49
C MET A 1 -8.66 -2.76 -15.52
N ASN A 2 -7.91 -1.86 -14.92
CA ASN A 2 -6.88 -2.23 -13.94
C ASN A 2 -6.92 -1.17 -12.82
N THR A 3 -7.73 -1.43 -11.81
CA THR A 3 -7.94 -0.48 -10.72
C THR A 3 -7.85 -1.22 -9.38
N VAL A 4 -7.10 -0.63 -8.46
CA VAL A 4 -6.94 -1.16 -7.11
C VAL A 4 -7.31 -0.06 -6.14
N LYS A 5 -8.06 -0.41 -5.12
CA LYS A 5 -8.40 0.52 -4.05
C LYS A 5 -8.19 -0.20 -2.71
N LEU A 6 -7.33 0.36 -1.88
CA LEU A 6 -6.95 -0.26 -0.62
C LEU A 6 -7.07 0.75 0.51
N ILE A 7 -7.51 0.27 1.66
CA ILE A 7 -7.51 1.07 2.89
C ILE A 7 -6.84 0.23 3.96
N GLY A 8 -5.83 0.79 4.59
CA GLY A 8 -5.09 0.04 5.59
C GLY A 8 -4.06 0.87 6.31
N ASN A 9 -3.20 0.19 7.05
CA ASN A 9 -2.17 0.82 7.86
C ASN A 9 -0.80 0.72 7.18
N VAL A 10 -0.06 1.82 7.24
CA VAL A 10 1.29 1.87 6.69
C VAL A 10 2.22 1.07 7.60
N GLY A 11 3.01 0.18 6.99
CA GLY A 11 3.89 -0.71 7.73
C GLY A 11 5.26 -0.15 8.02
N ASN A 12 5.68 0.85 7.26
CA ASN A 12 7.00 1.47 7.43
C ASN A 12 6.96 2.90 6.93
N ASN A 13 7.91 3.71 7.38
CA ASN A 13 8.05 5.04 6.82
C ASN A 13 8.41 4.93 5.34
N PRO A 14 7.92 5.84 4.50
CA PRO A 14 8.18 5.72 3.06
C PRO A 14 9.66 5.88 2.75
N ASN A 15 10.12 5.08 1.81
CA ASN A 15 11.46 5.19 1.28
C ASN A 15 11.38 6.14 0.10
N ILE A 16 12.01 7.30 0.22
CA ILE A 16 11.95 8.34 -0.80
C ILE A 16 13.27 8.38 -1.56
N ARG A 17 13.18 8.26 -2.87
CA ARG A 17 14.34 8.43 -3.75
C ARG A 17 14.11 9.65 -4.62
N THR A 18 15.11 10.50 -4.69
CA THR A 18 15.03 11.70 -5.50
C THR A 18 15.91 11.53 -6.72
N PHE A 19 15.30 11.67 -7.88
CA PHE A 19 16.01 11.66 -9.15
C PHE A 19 16.06 13.10 -9.66
N GLU A 20 16.85 13.33 -10.70
CA GLU A 20 17.05 14.67 -11.21
C GLU A 20 15.75 15.41 -11.51
N LYS A 21 14.74 14.70 -12.03
CA LYS A 21 13.48 15.32 -12.41
C LYS A 21 12.25 14.75 -11.73
N SER A 22 12.43 13.85 -10.78
CA SER A 22 11.29 13.14 -10.22
C SER A 22 11.60 12.54 -8.86
N LYS A 23 10.57 12.18 -8.14
CA LYS A 23 10.68 11.43 -6.88
C LYS A 23 9.96 10.11 -7.01
N LEU A 24 10.47 9.13 -6.28
CA LEU A 24 9.83 7.82 -6.15
C LEU A 24 9.63 7.55 -4.66
N ALA A 25 8.41 7.23 -4.27
CA ALA A 25 8.11 6.81 -2.91
C ALA A 25 7.71 5.34 -2.93
N SER A 26 8.15 4.59 -1.92
CA SER A 26 7.74 3.21 -1.77
C SER A 26 7.52 2.90 -0.29
N PHE A 27 6.49 2.12 -0.02
CA PHE A 27 6.17 1.70 1.34
C PHE A 27 5.27 0.47 1.27
N SER A 28 5.04 -0.15 2.42
CA SER A 28 4.13 -1.28 2.51
C SER A 28 2.85 -0.86 3.22
N LEU A 29 1.74 -1.45 2.78
CA LEU A 29 0.42 -1.19 3.34
C LEU A 29 -0.20 -2.51 3.76
N ALA A 30 -0.71 -2.56 4.97
CA ALA A 30 -1.38 -3.75 5.50
C ALA A 30 -2.88 -3.56 5.42
N THR A 31 -3.55 -4.46 4.72
CA THR A 31 -5.01 -4.51 4.74
C THR A 31 -5.43 -5.69 5.59
N LYS A 32 -6.48 -5.51 6.38
CA LYS A 32 -6.96 -6.55 7.29
C LYS A 32 -8.40 -6.90 6.96
N GLU A 33 -8.66 -8.20 6.97
CA GLU A 33 -10.01 -8.70 6.81
C GLU A 33 -10.30 -9.62 7.99
N THR A 34 -11.48 -9.45 8.57
CA THR A 34 -11.91 -10.27 9.69
C THR A 34 -13.15 -11.03 9.28
N PHE A 35 -13.15 -12.33 9.54
CA PHE A 35 -14.30 -13.18 9.22
C PHE A 35 -14.46 -14.26 10.29
N GLU A 36 -15.63 -14.87 10.31
CA GLU A 36 -15.92 -15.99 11.20
C GLU A 36 -15.72 -17.29 10.47
N ASN A 37 -15.02 -18.24 11.11
CA ASN A 37 -14.87 -19.56 10.52
C ASN A 37 -16.03 -20.46 10.92
N GLN A 38 -15.97 -21.74 10.55
CA GLN A 38 -17.03 -22.70 10.84
C GLN A 38 -17.25 -22.94 12.33
N ASN A 39 -16.26 -22.67 13.14
CA ASN A 39 -16.34 -22.83 14.59
C ASN A 39 -16.76 -21.56 15.31
N GLN A 40 -17.21 -20.55 14.54
CA GLN A 40 -17.61 -19.24 15.04
C GLN A 40 -16.47 -18.49 15.72
N GLU A 41 -15.24 -18.79 15.32
CA GLU A 41 -14.08 -18.07 15.78
C GLU A 41 -13.77 -16.93 14.83
N GLU A 42 -13.39 -15.78 15.40
CA GLU A 42 -13.03 -14.62 14.62
C GLU A 42 -11.60 -14.78 14.11
N ILE A 43 -11.44 -14.74 12.80
CA ILE A 43 -10.13 -14.89 12.15
C ILE A 43 -9.80 -13.58 11.46
N THR A 44 -8.59 -13.07 11.69
CA THR A 44 -8.11 -11.88 11.00
C THR A 44 -6.99 -12.24 10.05
N ASN A 45 -7.20 -11.90 8.78
CA ASN A 45 -6.17 -12.03 7.74
C ASN A 45 -5.55 -10.69 7.45
N THR A 46 -4.23 -10.67 7.41
CA THR A 46 -3.49 -9.47 7.04
C THR A 46 -2.75 -9.73 5.73
N GLN A 47 -2.96 -8.83 4.77
CA GLN A 47 -2.24 -8.88 3.50
C GLN A 47 -1.33 -7.66 3.42
N TRP A 48 -0.10 -7.88 2.98
CA TRP A 48 0.88 -6.82 2.82
C TRP A 48 1.01 -6.49 1.34
N HIS A 49 0.92 -5.22 1.03
CA HIS A 49 0.98 -4.74 -0.35
C HIS A 49 2.16 -3.80 -0.51
N ASN A 50 2.88 -3.97 -1.62
CA ASN A 50 3.94 -3.05 -1.98
C ASN A 50 3.34 -1.89 -2.76
N ILE A 51 3.55 -0.68 -2.28
CA ILE A 51 2.99 0.52 -2.88
C ILE A 51 4.13 1.38 -3.39
N VAL A 52 4.02 1.85 -4.62
CA VAL A 52 4.97 2.80 -5.19
C VAL A 52 4.21 3.98 -5.76
N ALA A 53 4.87 5.13 -5.78
CA ALA A 53 4.29 6.35 -6.31
C ALA A 53 5.39 7.21 -6.92
N TRP A 54 5.04 7.92 -7.99
CA TRP A 54 5.97 8.78 -8.71
C TRP A 54 5.51 10.23 -8.70
N GLY A 55 6.44 11.14 -8.82
CA GLY A 55 6.16 12.55 -9.05
C GLY A 55 5.38 13.21 -7.94
N LYS A 56 4.29 13.86 -8.30
CA LYS A 56 3.47 14.58 -7.32
C LYS A 56 2.86 13.67 -6.27
N VAL A 57 2.49 12.46 -6.66
CA VAL A 57 1.94 11.50 -5.69
C VAL A 57 3.02 11.09 -4.71
N ALA A 58 4.26 10.94 -5.17
CA ALA A 58 5.38 10.65 -4.28
C ALA A 58 5.61 11.78 -3.28
N GLU A 59 5.48 13.02 -3.72
CA GLU A 59 5.59 14.17 -2.83
C GLU A 59 4.49 14.17 -1.78
N GLN A 60 3.27 13.81 -2.16
CA GLN A 60 2.16 13.68 -1.23
C GLN A 60 2.44 12.57 -0.21
N CYS A 61 3.00 11.46 -0.67
CA CYS A 61 3.38 10.37 0.22
C CYS A 61 4.42 10.83 1.24
N GLU A 62 5.38 11.62 0.80
CA GLU A 62 6.41 12.13 1.70
C GLU A 62 5.81 12.95 2.83
N GLU A 63 4.77 13.73 2.53
CA GLU A 63 4.11 14.57 3.52
C GLU A 63 3.11 13.81 4.41
N LEU A 64 2.36 12.88 3.81
CA LEU A 64 1.22 12.26 4.47
C LEU A 64 1.53 10.91 5.10
N ILE A 65 2.53 10.19 4.58
CA ILE A 65 2.73 8.80 4.95
C ILE A 65 3.75 8.68 6.08
N ALA A 66 3.39 7.91 7.10
CA ALA A 66 4.30 7.55 8.17
C ALA A 66 3.86 6.21 8.71
N LYS A 67 4.79 5.48 9.29
CA LYS A 67 4.49 4.18 9.89
C LYS A 67 3.31 4.28 10.84
N GLY A 68 2.36 3.39 10.67
CA GLY A 68 1.18 3.30 11.51
C GLY A 68 -0.02 4.11 11.06
N LYS A 69 0.14 5.02 10.13
CA LYS A 69 -0.99 5.82 9.65
C LYS A 69 -2.00 4.98 8.90
N PHE A 70 -3.26 5.37 9.02
CA PHE A 70 -4.36 4.72 8.33
C PHE A 70 -4.71 5.54 7.10
N ILE A 71 -4.55 4.94 5.92
CA ILE A 71 -4.65 5.67 4.66
C ILE A 71 -5.45 4.91 3.63
N SER A 72 -5.90 5.63 2.61
CA SER A 72 -6.56 5.09 1.44
C SER A 72 -5.67 5.29 0.22
N ILE A 73 -5.49 4.23 -0.54
CA ILE A 73 -4.68 4.22 -1.77
C ILE A 73 -5.57 3.83 -2.93
N GLU A 74 -5.44 4.54 -4.03
CA GLU A 74 -6.09 4.17 -5.27
C GLU A 74 -5.03 4.14 -6.36
N GLY A 75 -5.07 3.15 -7.21
CA GLY A 75 -4.07 3.01 -8.26
C GLY A 75 -4.31 1.80 -9.13
N LYS A 76 -3.24 1.23 -9.65
CA LYS A 76 -3.30 0.06 -10.50
C LYS A 76 -2.21 -0.93 -10.16
N LEU A 77 -2.46 -2.19 -10.47
CA LEU A 77 -1.45 -3.24 -10.30
C LEU A 77 -0.47 -3.19 -11.46
N GLN A 78 0.80 -3.38 -11.15
CA GLN A 78 1.81 -3.54 -12.18
C GLN A 78 2.83 -4.58 -11.72
N THR A 79 3.43 -5.25 -12.70
CA THR A 79 4.50 -6.20 -12.44
C THR A 79 5.72 -5.74 -13.21
N ARG A 80 6.84 -5.67 -12.52
CA ARG A 80 8.12 -5.36 -13.15
C ARG A 80 9.11 -6.45 -12.82
N ASN A 81 10.20 -6.47 -13.52
CA ASN A 81 11.24 -7.46 -13.25
C ASN A 81 12.60 -6.79 -13.19
N TYR A 82 13.52 -7.47 -12.56
CA TYR A 82 14.91 -7.05 -12.50
C TYR A 82 15.79 -8.29 -12.40
N LEU A 83 17.07 -8.11 -12.67
CA LEU A 83 18.04 -9.19 -12.55
C LEU A 83 18.64 -9.14 -11.14
N ASN A 84 18.63 -10.28 -10.45
CA ASN A 84 19.28 -10.37 -9.15
C ASN A 84 20.79 -10.60 -9.32
N LYS A 85 21.48 -10.81 -8.20
CA LYS A 85 22.93 -11.02 -8.19
C LYS A 85 23.35 -12.26 -8.96
N GLU A 86 22.44 -13.22 -9.10
CA GLU A 86 22.70 -14.46 -9.83
C GLU A 86 22.25 -14.40 -11.29
N ASN A 87 21.94 -13.21 -11.78
CA ASN A 87 21.50 -12.98 -13.15
C ASN A 87 20.17 -13.65 -13.50
N ARG A 88 19.34 -13.89 -12.48
CA ARG A 88 18.01 -14.45 -12.69
C ARG A 88 16.97 -13.34 -12.62
N LYS A 89 15.93 -13.48 -13.43
CA LYS A 89 14.82 -12.52 -13.41
C LYS A 89 13.98 -12.70 -12.15
N VAL A 90 13.74 -11.59 -11.47
CA VAL A 90 12.84 -11.56 -10.31
C VAL A 90 11.68 -10.65 -10.67
N TYR A 91 10.47 -11.12 -10.41
CA TYR A 91 9.25 -10.36 -10.71
C TYR A 91 8.67 -9.80 -9.43
N ILE A 92 8.26 -8.55 -9.48
CA ILE A 92 7.64 -7.88 -8.34
C ILE A 92 6.29 -7.34 -8.79
N THR A 93 5.24 -7.69 -8.05
CA THR A 93 3.91 -7.13 -8.27
C THR A 93 3.66 -6.09 -7.20
N GLU A 94 3.25 -4.92 -7.62
CA GLU A 94 3.07 -3.79 -6.74
C GLU A 94 1.91 -2.94 -7.21
N VAL A 95 1.45 -2.04 -6.34
CA VAL A 95 0.41 -1.08 -6.67
C VAL A 95 1.08 0.24 -7.00
N LEU A 96 0.82 0.76 -8.19
CA LEU A 96 1.24 2.10 -8.56
C LEU A 96 0.15 3.06 -8.13
N ALA A 97 0.41 3.82 -7.08
CA ALA A 97 -0.58 4.71 -6.51
C ALA A 97 -0.78 5.95 -7.38
N THR A 98 -2.02 6.26 -7.66
CA THR A 98 -2.39 7.50 -8.35
C THR A 98 -3.05 8.48 -7.41
N LYS A 99 -3.51 8.01 -6.26
CA LYS A 99 -4.18 8.86 -5.28
C LYS A 99 -3.93 8.31 -3.89
N VAL A 100 -3.58 9.19 -2.96
CA VAL A 100 -3.30 8.84 -1.57
C VAL A 100 -4.07 9.81 -0.68
N GLU A 101 -4.82 9.28 0.28
CA GLU A 101 -5.56 10.10 1.22
C GLU A 101 -5.41 9.56 2.63
N GLU A 102 -5.37 10.46 3.60
CA GLU A 102 -5.40 10.05 4.99
C GLU A 102 -6.83 9.79 5.41
N VAL A 103 -7.04 8.70 6.15
CA VAL A 103 -8.36 8.36 6.68
C VAL A 103 -8.40 8.77 8.14
N ALA A 104 -9.46 9.48 8.51
CA ALA A 104 -9.53 10.18 9.79
C ALA A 104 -9.37 9.28 11.01
N THR A 105 -10.11 8.17 11.07
CA THR A 105 -9.97 7.26 12.21
C THR A 105 -10.26 5.84 11.80
N GLN A 106 -9.41 4.95 12.26
CA GLN A 106 -9.55 3.52 12.02
C GLN A 106 -10.69 2.92 12.83
N SER A 107 -10.87 3.36 14.06
CA SER A 107 -11.86 2.79 14.95
C SER A 107 -13.29 3.03 14.50
N LYS A 108 -13.55 4.14 13.87
CA LYS A 108 -14.89 4.43 13.37
C LYS A 108 -15.25 3.66 12.12
N THR A 109 -14.27 3.38 11.29
CA THR A 109 -14.56 2.70 10.04
C THR A 109 -14.99 1.27 10.24
N LYS A 110 -14.47 0.58 11.22
CA LYS A 110 -14.80 -0.82 11.34
C LYS A 110 -16.19 -1.09 11.87
N THR A 111 -16.89 -0.10 12.39
CA THR A 111 -18.26 -0.29 12.85
C THR A 111 -19.28 -0.22 11.75
N PHE A 112 -18.92 0.22 10.57
CA PHE A 112 -19.86 0.49 9.52
C PHE A 112 -19.83 -0.49 8.36
N PHE A 113 -18.90 -1.38 8.35
CA PHE A 113 -18.70 -2.22 7.19
C PHE A 113 -19.08 -3.63 7.44
N LEU A 114 -20.29 -3.78 7.76
CA LEU A 114 -20.79 -5.11 8.09
C LEU A 114 -21.80 -5.58 7.11
#